data_2a03717a94b3c75ad3ee83a6542e1c6d
#
_entry.id   2a03717a94b3c75ad3ee83a6542e1c6d
#
_cell.length_a   1.000
_cell.length_b   1.000
_cell.length_c   1.000
_cell.angle_alpha   90.00
_cell.angle_beta   90.00
_cell.angle_gamma   90.00
#
_symmetry.space_group_name_H-M   'P 1'
#
loop_
_entity.id
_entity.type
_entity.pdbx_description
1 polymer ?
#
loop_
_entity_poly.entity_id
_entity_poly.type
_entity_poly.pdbx_seq_one_letter_code
_entity_poly.pdbx_strand_id
1 'polypeptide(L)'
;MKKKISALLLLFLFFSILPMKSFAANVPIKPWDYAQKLGKGLDVDWSKTKEGKEAYNSQTAKDFSDMGIKHVRIRIKDDMTDESFKLLDKQIKDCLDNNIIPIIAYQADELKNDPSDKNLKKVVKWWGKTAEHYKDYSYLLSFDLIIEVTDELKKEPERLNEIYEEIVTEVRKTNSKRILMISPRVRSNPEYLNDLKIPTNHNGYLMAEWHFYASSPSKTNNEKLWTTGTDKEKQIIIDKINLALDWQKKTGIPTWVGAWMAGDYNDGNNYSVQEQIVFAKFVSDELDKANIPFAVNSDTKFYDRQNNRWYDEMIPVLKAMGFTKNNVDSVIDKKTEWVKDNIGWWLKRADNSYPKLQWELVDGNWYWFDNNGYMATGWKYINNKWYYLNNDGSMKTGWLKDTDGKWYYLNTDGSMAVNTNVGGYNLGSNGAWIV
;
A
#
# COMPACT_ATOMS: atom_id res chain seq x y z
N MET A 1 67.12 45.88 38.65
CA MET A 1 66.03 46.11 37.66
C MET A 1 65.41 44.76 37.34
N LYS A 2 64.27 44.44 37.93
CA LYS A 2 63.52 43.15 37.68
C LYS A 2 62.40 43.43 36.71
N LYS A 3 62.46 42.82 35.50
CA LYS A 3 61.39 42.85 34.52
C LYS A 3 60.32 41.86 34.93
N LYS A 4 59.09 42.34 35.14
CA LYS A 4 57.88 41.52 35.31
C LYS A 4 57.38 41.13 33.92
N ILE A 5 57.28 39.83 33.65
CA ILE A 5 56.60 39.28 32.49
C ILE A 5 55.19 38.98 32.92
N SER A 6 54.23 39.70 32.33
CA SER A 6 52.80 39.42 32.50
C SER A 6 52.40 38.33 31.50
N ALA A 7 52.00 37.18 32.00
CA ALA A 7 51.39 36.12 31.17
C ALA A 7 49.91 36.44 30.99
N LEU A 8 49.53 36.68 29.75
CA LEU A 8 48.14 36.83 29.29
C LEU A 8 47.54 35.45 29.06
N LEU A 9 46.65 35.00 29.93
CA LEU A 9 45.93 33.74 29.77
C LEU A 9 44.80 33.98 28.75
N LEU A 10 44.94 33.48 27.50
CA LEU A 10 43.85 33.43 26.55
C LEU A 10 42.94 32.24 26.90
N LEU A 11 41.75 32.53 27.40
CA LEU A 11 40.70 31.56 27.62
C LEU A 11 40.00 31.29 26.28
N PHE A 12 40.33 30.18 25.61
CA PHE A 12 39.57 29.69 24.46
C PHE A 12 38.28 29.07 24.95
N LEU A 13 37.17 29.81 24.85
CA LEU A 13 35.83 29.27 24.96
C LEU A 13 35.53 28.43 23.70
N PHE A 14 35.68 27.12 23.81
CA PHE A 14 35.10 26.19 22.85
C PHE A 14 33.56 26.25 22.91
N PHE A 15 32.95 27.09 22.11
CA PHE A 15 31.54 26.92 21.75
C PHE A 15 31.42 25.66 20.91
N SER A 16 31.00 24.54 21.51
CA SER A 16 30.50 23.39 20.77
C SER A 16 29.22 23.82 20.05
N ILE A 17 29.37 24.15 18.77
CA ILE A 17 28.23 24.30 17.87
C ILE A 17 27.67 22.90 17.69
N LEU A 18 26.72 22.52 18.55
CA LEU A 18 25.82 21.41 18.26
C LEU A 18 25.10 21.78 16.95
N PRO A 19 25.04 20.88 15.97
CA PRO A 19 24.26 21.15 14.77
C PRO A 19 22.81 21.34 15.24
N MET A 20 22.33 22.57 15.23
CA MET A 20 20.89 22.84 15.28
C MET A 20 20.31 22.16 14.06
N LYS A 21 19.67 20.98 14.26
CA LYS A 21 18.74 20.47 13.26
C LYS A 21 17.74 21.60 13.01
N SER A 22 17.84 22.21 11.87
CA SER A 22 16.85 23.16 11.36
C SER A 22 15.52 22.41 11.39
N PHE A 23 14.67 22.67 12.36
CA PHE A 23 13.27 22.35 12.26
C PHE A 23 12.78 23.21 11.10
N ALA A 24 12.62 22.58 9.91
CA ALA A 24 11.87 23.21 8.84
C ALA A 24 10.59 23.74 9.48
N ALA A 25 10.31 25.04 9.28
CA ALA A 25 9.14 25.69 9.90
C ALA A 25 7.94 24.76 9.71
N ASN A 26 7.19 24.50 10.77
CA ASN A 26 6.00 23.64 10.75
C ASN A 26 4.91 24.37 9.96
N VAL A 27 5.03 24.35 8.61
CA VAL A 27 4.17 25.08 7.68
C VAL A 27 3.04 24.16 7.23
N PRO A 28 1.78 24.64 7.29
CA PRO A 28 0.64 23.89 6.78
C PRO A 28 0.80 23.52 5.32
N ILE A 29 0.47 22.29 4.96
CA ILE A 29 0.58 21.75 3.60
C ILE A 29 -0.81 21.73 2.98
N LYS A 30 -0.98 22.30 1.79
CA LYS A 30 -2.26 22.28 1.06
C LYS A 30 -2.62 20.85 0.65
N PRO A 31 -3.92 20.48 0.57
CA PRO A 31 -4.35 19.10 0.32
C PRO A 31 -3.74 18.49 -0.96
N TRP A 32 -3.68 19.22 -2.06
CA TRP A 32 -3.09 18.74 -3.31
C TRP A 32 -1.58 18.50 -3.20
N ASP A 33 -0.85 19.41 -2.53
CA ASP A 33 0.58 19.23 -2.28
C ASP A 33 0.83 18.06 -1.31
N TYR A 34 -0.09 17.88 -0.35
CA TYR A 34 -0.03 16.77 0.59
C TYR A 34 -0.29 15.43 -0.11
N ALA A 35 -1.29 15.35 -0.99
CA ALA A 35 -1.57 14.17 -1.81
C ALA A 35 -0.35 13.75 -2.63
N GLN A 36 0.35 14.70 -3.27
CA GLN A 36 1.59 14.39 -4.00
C GLN A 36 2.70 13.84 -3.09
N LYS A 37 2.79 14.36 -1.86
CA LYS A 37 3.80 13.87 -0.88
C LYS A 37 3.50 12.48 -0.35
N LEU A 38 2.23 12.10 -0.24
CA LEU A 38 1.82 10.77 0.23
C LEU A 38 2.41 9.67 -0.66
N GLY A 39 2.32 9.81 -1.98
CA GLY A 39 2.82 8.79 -2.90
C GLY A 39 2.27 7.40 -2.56
N LYS A 40 3.16 6.42 -2.42
CA LYS A 40 2.81 5.01 -2.16
C LYS A 40 3.13 4.61 -0.72
N GLY A 41 2.18 3.97 -0.04
CA GLY A 41 2.29 3.63 1.38
C GLY A 41 1.75 2.26 1.75
N LEU A 42 1.75 1.99 3.05
CA LEU A 42 1.19 0.77 3.64
C LEU A 42 0.17 1.10 4.73
N ASP A 43 -0.86 0.28 4.81
CA ASP A 43 -1.80 0.26 5.93
C ASP A 43 -1.27 -0.68 7.02
N VAL A 44 -1.13 -0.18 8.25
CA VAL A 44 -0.47 -0.89 9.33
C VAL A 44 -1.34 -1.00 10.59
N ASP A 45 -1.21 -2.10 11.32
CA ASP A 45 -1.95 -2.33 12.56
C ASP A 45 -1.11 -2.16 13.84
N TRP A 46 -0.01 -1.40 13.74
CA TRP A 46 0.97 -1.19 14.81
C TRP A 46 0.38 -0.70 16.14
N SER A 47 -0.77 -0.01 16.10
CA SER A 47 -1.50 0.45 17.27
C SER A 47 -2.93 -0.12 17.37
N LYS A 48 -3.31 -1.06 16.49
CA LYS A 48 -4.65 -1.64 16.44
C LYS A 48 -4.76 -2.95 17.22
N THR A 49 -3.78 -3.85 17.06
CA THR A 49 -3.78 -5.18 17.66
C THR A 49 -2.72 -5.29 18.76
N LYS A 50 -2.90 -6.26 19.66
CA LYS A 50 -1.89 -6.55 20.68
C LYS A 50 -0.57 -6.95 20.03
N GLU A 51 -0.63 -7.85 19.08
CA GLU A 51 0.53 -8.36 18.32
C GLU A 51 1.24 -7.23 17.57
N GLY A 52 0.47 -6.31 16.95
CA GLY A 52 1.03 -5.14 16.28
C GLY A 52 1.78 -4.21 17.22
N LYS A 53 1.20 -3.95 18.42
CA LYS A 53 1.83 -3.11 19.45
C LYS A 53 3.11 -3.74 20.01
N GLU A 54 3.10 -5.05 20.29
CA GLU A 54 4.24 -5.80 20.84
C GLU A 54 5.37 -6.00 19.83
N ALA A 55 5.05 -6.20 18.55
CA ALA A 55 6.04 -6.44 17.50
C ALA A 55 6.68 -5.13 16.96
N TYR A 56 6.08 -3.96 17.23
CA TYR A 56 6.61 -2.71 16.70
C TYR A 56 7.98 -2.35 17.31
N ASN A 57 8.93 -2.05 16.44
CA ASN A 57 10.22 -1.48 16.82
C ASN A 57 10.67 -0.43 15.77
N SER A 58 11.66 0.40 16.11
CA SER A 58 12.11 1.51 15.24
C SER A 58 12.78 1.04 13.95
N GLN A 59 13.28 -0.21 13.89
CA GLN A 59 13.86 -0.76 12.67
C GLN A 59 12.80 -0.91 11.57
N THR A 60 11.54 -1.20 11.93
CA THR A 60 10.42 -1.29 10.98
C THR A 60 10.27 -0.02 10.14
N ALA A 61 10.28 1.16 10.78
CA ALA A 61 10.16 2.44 10.04
C ALA A 61 11.35 2.67 9.12
N LYS A 62 12.56 2.30 9.56
CA LYS A 62 13.77 2.40 8.73
C LYS A 62 13.68 1.48 7.51
N ASP A 63 13.32 0.21 7.69
CA ASP A 63 13.20 -0.76 6.59
C ASP A 63 12.12 -0.35 5.58
N PHE A 64 11.03 0.27 6.07
CA PHE A 64 9.98 0.81 5.21
C PHE A 64 10.49 1.99 4.37
N SER A 65 11.21 2.93 4.98
CA SER A 65 11.85 4.02 4.26
C SER A 65 12.85 3.50 3.21
N ASP A 66 13.67 2.53 3.58
CA ASP A 66 14.63 1.89 2.68
C ASP A 66 13.92 1.19 1.50
N MET A 67 12.71 0.65 1.68
CA MET A 67 11.87 0.06 0.63
C MET A 67 11.13 1.11 -0.22
N GLY A 68 11.26 2.40 0.09
CA GLY A 68 10.60 3.48 -0.64
C GLY A 68 9.17 3.75 -0.21
N ILE A 69 8.71 3.20 0.92
CA ILE A 69 7.40 3.52 1.52
C ILE A 69 7.38 5.00 1.90
N LYS A 70 6.40 5.76 1.40
CA LYS A 70 6.30 7.21 1.61
C LYS A 70 5.36 7.57 2.73
N HIS A 71 4.35 6.75 3.03
CA HIS A 71 3.45 6.97 4.15
C HIS A 71 2.98 5.65 4.76
N VAL A 72 2.51 5.74 6.00
CA VAL A 72 1.82 4.65 6.68
C VAL A 72 0.53 5.15 7.30
N ARG A 73 -0.55 4.36 7.20
CA ARG A 73 -1.79 4.57 7.93
C ARG A 73 -1.77 3.72 9.18
N ILE A 74 -1.57 4.35 10.34
CA ILE A 74 -1.52 3.69 11.64
C ILE A 74 -2.95 3.56 12.17
N ARG A 75 -3.49 2.35 12.13
CA ARG A 75 -4.85 2.06 12.59
C ARG A 75 -4.90 1.97 14.11
N ILE A 76 -5.93 2.58 14.71
CA ILE A 76 -6.19 2.58 16.15
C ILE A 76 -7.64 2.13 16.39
N LYS A 77 -7.84 1.27 17.39
CA LYS A 77 -9.14 0.75 17.77
C LYS A 77 -9.53 1.17 19.19
N ASP A 78 -8.56 1.23 20.09
CA ASP A 78 -8.78 1.43 21.50
C ASP A 78 -8.83 2.92 21.88
N ASP A 79 -9.24 3.19 23.12
CA ASP A 79 -9.15 4.53 23.72
C ASP A 79 -7.70 4.99 23.86
N MET A 80 -7.50 6.31 23.73
CA MET A 80 -6.19 6.92 23.89
C MET A 80 -5.87 7.11 25.38
N THR A 81 -5.08 6.17 25.92
CA THR A 81 -4.44 6.28 27.25
C THR A 81 -3.07 6.93 27.12
N ASP A 82 -2.43 7.27 28.23
CA ASP A 82 -1.05 7.80 28.23
C ASP A 82 -0.06 6.79 27.63
N GLU A 83 -0.27 5.48 27.86
CA GLU A 83 0.53 4.42 27.27
C GLU A 83 0.30 4.33 25.75
N SER A 84 -0.96 4.44 25.30
CA SER A 84 -1.29 4.48 23.85
C SER A 84 -0.64 5.68 23.17
N PHE A 85 -0.65 6.85 23.78
CA PHE A 85 0.04 8.03 23.27
C PHE A 85 1.55 7.82 23.22
N LYS A 86 2.16 7.29 24.26
CA LYS A 86 3.61 7.03 24.31
C LYS A 86 4.07 6.12 23.16
N LEU A 87 3.31 5.06 22.86
CA LEU A 87 3.60 4.18 21.74
C LEU A 87 3.41 4.90 20.40
N LEU A 88 2.30 5.60 20.23
CA LEU A 88 1.97 6.30 18.99
C LEU A 88 2.96 7.46 18.72
N ASP A 89 3.37 8.21 19.75
CA ASP A 89 4.41 9.24 19.65
C ASP A 89 5.73 8.66 19.13
N LYS A 90 6.12 7.48 19.65
CA LYS A 90 7.29 6.77 19.16
C LYS A 90 7.15 6.39 17.68
N GLN A 91 6.01 5.81 17.30
CA GLN A 91 5.74 5.40 15.92
C GLN A 91 5.75 6.60 14.96
N ILE A 92 5.09 7.69 15.32
CA ILE A 92 5.06 8.94 14.55
C ILE A 92 6.47 9.53 14.41
N LYS A 93 7.21 9.58 15.53
CA LYS A 93 8.59 10.10 15.51
C LYS A 93 9.48 9.25 14.60
N ASP A 94 9.44 7.92 14.74
CA ASP A 94 10.23 7.00 13.91
C ASP A 94 9.89 7.17 12.43
N CYS A 95 8.60 7.33 12.08
CA CYS A 95 8.18 7.62 10.70
C CYS A 95 8.78 8.94 10.19
N LEU A 96 8.60 10.03 10.93
CA LEU A 96 9.08 11.35 10.51
C LEU A 96 10.62 11.42 10.41
N ASP A 97 11.34 10.77 11.31
CA ASP A 97 12.80 10.67 11.29
C ASP A 97 13.32 9.88 10.07
N ASN A 98 12.48 8.99 9.53
CA ASN A 98 12.79 8.19 8.34
C ASN A 98 12.08 8.69 7.06
N ASN A 99 11.58 9.94 7.03
CA ASN A 99 10.89 10.55 5.90
C ASN A 99 9.61 9.80 5.46
N ILE A 100 8.94 9.13 6.37
CA ILE A 100 7.64 8.51 6.18
C ILE A 100 6.55 9.42 6.76
N ILE A 101 5.50 9.65 6.01
CA ILE A 101 4.34 10.44 6.45
C ILE A 101 3.41 9.55 7.28
N PRO A 102 3.18 9.85 8.58
CA PRO A 102 2.23 9.09 9.40
C PRO A 102 0.81 9.62 9.24
N ILE A 103 -0.17 8.70 9.18
CA ILE A 103 -1.60 9.00 9.21
C ILE A 103 -2.20 8.27 10.40
N ILE A 104 -2.80 9.00 11.34
CA ILE A 104 -3.58 8.41 12.44
C ILE A 104 -4.96 8.09 11.90
N ALA A 105 -5.42 6.84 12.05
CA ALA A 105 -6.70 6.40 11.55
C ALA A 105 -7.51 5.66 12.62
N TYR A 106 -8.75 6.08 12.87
CA TYR A 106 -9.57 5.54 13.94
C TYR A 106 -10.65 4.59 13.43
N GLN A 107 -10.75 3.41 14.05
CA GLN A 107 -11.72 2.38 13.66
C GLN A 107 -13.18 2.76 13.98
N ALA A 108 -13.42 3.43 15.11
CA ALA A 108 -14.75 3.87 15.56
C ALA A 108 -15.83 2.76 15.52
N ASP A 109 -15.48 1.52 15.87
CA ASP A 109 -16.36 0.35 15.70
C ASP A 109 -17.69 0.47 16.43
N GLU A 110 -17.71 1.02 17.67
CA GLU A 110 -18.96 1.22 18.41
C GLU A 110 -19.91 2.17 17.68
N LEU A 111 -19.40 3.27 17.11
CA LEU A 111 -20.19 4.24 16.36
C LEU A 111 -20.70 3.65 15.04
N LYS A 112 -19.93 2.82 14.38
CA LYS A 112 -20.38 2.14 13.15
C LYS A 112 -21.50 1.16 13.41
N ASN A 113 -21.47 0.45 14.54
CA ASN A 113 -22.50 -0.49 14.95
C ASN A 113 -23.78 0.19 15.46
N ASP A 114 -23.62 1.28 16.22
CA ASP A 114 -24.71 2.07 16.79
C ASP A 114 -24.40 3.57 16.62
N PRO A 115 -24.88 4.23 15.55
CA PRO A 115 -24.62 5.62 15.25
C PRO A 115 -25.41 6.62 16.12
N SER A 116 -25.65 6.26 17.40
CA SER A 116 -26.34 7.10 18.37
C SER A 116 -25.48 8.31 18.81
N ASP A 117 -26.14 9.35 19.34
CA ASP A 117 -25.47 10.53 19.91
C ASP A 117 -24.52 10.17 21.06
N LYS A 118 -24.85 9.11 21.80
CA LYS A 118 -23.97 8.60 22.87
C LYS A 118 -22.62 8.16 22.32
N ASN A 119 -22.60 7.39 21.25
CA ASN A 119 -21.38 6.89 20.65
C ASN A 119 -20.66 7.98 19.82
N LEU A 120 -21.41 8.89 19.19
CA LEU A 120 -20.82 10.07 18.56
C LEU A 120 -20.05 10.91 19.56
N LYS A 121 -20.61 11.20 20.74
CA LYS A 121 -19.91 11.94 21.80
C LYS A 121 -18.59 11.27 22.25
N LYS A 122 -18.53 9.92 22.25
CA LYS A 122 -17.28 9.21 22.54
C LYS A 122 -16.24 9.47 21.45
N VAL A 123 -16.61 9.36 20.18
CA VAL A 123 -15.72 9.56 19.05
C VAL A 123 -15.25 11.01 18.95
N VAL A 124 -16.14 11.98 19.16
CA VAL A 124 -15.78 13.41 19.21
C VAL A 124 -14.79 13.68 20.36
N LYS A 125 -15.02 13.11 21.55
CA LYS A 125 -14.10 13.21 22.68
C LYS A 125 -12.74 12.57 22.38
N TRP A 126 -12.74 11.40 21.73
CA TRP A 126 -11.52 10.69 21.30
C TRP A 126 -10.68 11.57 20.37
N TRP A 127 -11.32 12.14 19.35
CA TRP A 127 -10.65 13.05 18.42
C TRP A 127 -10.22 14.36 19.06
N GLY A 128 -11.02 14.93 19.95
CA GLY A 128 -10.66 16.15 20.72
C GLY A 128 -9.37 15.92 21.54
N LYS A 129 -9.28 14.79 22.26
CA LYS A 129 -8.09 14.40 23.03
C LYS A 129 -6.87 14.18 22.13
N THR A 130 -7.05 13.47 21.03
CA THR A 130 -6.00 13.18 20.05
C THR A 130 -5.52 14.46 19.37
N ALA A 131 -6.43 15.32 18.93
CA ALA A 131 -6.13 16.58 18.29
C ALA A 131 -5.36 17.54 19.22
N GLU A 132 -5.75 17.62 20.49
CA GLU A 132 -5.03 18.45 21.48
C GLU A 132 -3.61 17.95 21.71
N HIS A 133 -3.41 16.61 21.81
CA HIS A 133 -2.09 16.02 22.01
C HIS A 133 -1.15 16.32 20.83
N TYR A 134 -1.66 16.27 19.58
CA TYR A 134 -0.86 16.44 18.37
C TYR A 134 -0.89 17.84 17.75
N LYS A 135 -1.44 18.85 18.43
CA LYS A 135 -1.59 20.20 17.87
C LYS A 135 -0.28 20.84 17.39
N ASP A 136 0.81 20.58 18.07
CA ASP A 136 2.14 21.16 17.79
C ASP A 136 3.04 20.24 16.94
N TYR A 137 2.54 19.06 16.54
CA TYR A 137 3.27 18.12 15.68
C TYR A 137 3.31 18.60 14.23
N SER A 138 4.27 18.09 13.47
CA SER A 138 4.43 18.37 12.05
C SER A 138 3.11 18.26 11.27
N TYR A 139 2.87 19.15 10.31
CA TYR A 139 1.74 19.07 9.37
C TYR A 139 1.87 17.93 8.35
N LEU A 140 2.97 17.15 8.38
CA LEU A 140 3.03 15.86 7.70
C LEU A 140 2.13 14.81 8.38
N LEU A 141 1.91 14.89 9.69
CA LEU A 141 0.92 14.07 10.38
C LEU A 141 -0.50 14.49 9.95
N SER A 142 -1.34 13.54 9.58
CA SER A 142 -2.76 13.76 9.24
C SER A 142 -3.68 12.80 9.99
N PHE A 143 -4.99 13.05 9.92
CA PHE A 143 -6.01 12.28 10.61
C PHE A 143 -7.03 11.73 9.62
N ASP A 144 -7.20 10.40 9.61
CA ASP A 144 -8.25 9.68 8.92
C ASP A 144 -9.36 9.36 9.92
N LEU A 145 -10.51 10.06 9.79
CA LEU A 145 -11.46 10.23 10.87
C LEU A 145 -12.24 8.98 11.22
N ILE A 146 -12.67 8.19 10.22
CA ILE A 146 -13.37 6.92 10.41
C ILE A 146 -12.96 5.97 9.28
N ILE A 147 -12.28 4.89 9.64
CA ILE A 147 -11.89 3.85 8.68
C ILE A 147 -13.11 2.99 8.33
N GLU A 148 -13.36 2.79 7.04
CA GLU A 148 -14.33 1.82 6.53
C GLU A 148 -15.71 1.93 7.19
N VAL A 149 -16.53 2.87 6.76
CA VAL A 149 -17.91 3.02 7.23
C VAL A 149 -18.71 1.75 6.92
N THR A 150 -19.00 0.97 7.96
CA THR A 150 -19.64 -0.35 7.91
C THR A 150 -20.91 -0.40 8.76
N ASP A 151 -21.43 -1.58 8.97
CA ASP A 151 -22.50 -1.96 9.91
C ASP A 151 -23.76 -1.10 9.74
N GLU A 152 -24.34 -0.55 10.79
CA GLU A 152 -25.55 0.25 10.69
C GLU A 152 -25.27 1.62 10.06
N LEU A 153 -24.13 2.25 10.38
CA LEU A 153 -23.81 3.58 9.86
C LEU A 153 -23.71 3.63 8.32
N LYS A 154 -23.34 2.53 7.65
CA LYS A 154 -23.31 2.50 6.17
C LYS A 154 -24.66 2.73 5.51
N LYS A 155 -25.77 2.57 6.25
CA LYS A 155 -27.13 2.74 5.77
C LYS A 155 -27.65 4.17 5.91
N GLU A 156 -26.91 5.03 6.63
CA GLU A 156 -27.35 6.36 7.08
C GLU A 156 -26.42 7.47 6.55
N PRO A 157 -26.51 7.84 5.27
CA PRO A 157 -25.61 8.84 4.67
C PRO A 157 -25.74 10.23 5.30
N GLU A 158 -26.94 10.66 5.70
CA GLU A 158 -27.16 11.94 6.39
C GLU A 158 -26.48 11.93 7.76
N ARG A 159 -26.65 10.86 8.51
CA ARG A 159 -26.03 10.69 9.83
C ARG A 159 -24.51 10.68 9.74
N LEU A 160 -23.94 10.02 8.74
CA LEU A 160 -22.48 10.03 8.49
C LEU A 160 -21.98 11.46 8.28
N ASN A 161 -22.69 12.28 7.53
CA ASN A 161 -22.32 13.67 7.29
C ASN A 161 -22.43 14.54 8.56
N GLU A 162 -23.45 14.34 9.40
CA GLU A 162 -23.53 15.00 10.72
C GLU A 162 -22.36 14.62 11.62
N ILE A 163 -22.00 13.34 11.63
CA ILE A 163 -20.84 12.82 12.39
C ILE A 163 -19.54 13.50 11.94
N TYR A 164 -19.31 13.60 10.64
CA TYR A 164 -18.10 14.29 10.12
C TYR A 164 -18.09 15.77 10.46
N GLU A 165 -19.24 16.46 10.39
CA GLU A 165 -19.35 17.87 10.78
C GLU A 165 -18.93 18.08 12.24
N GLU A 166 -19.43 17.24 13.17
CA GLU A 166 -19.08 17.34 14.60
C GLU A 166 -17.62 17.01 14.88
N ILE A 167 -17.08 15.93 14.29
CA ILE A 167 -15.68 15.53 14.50
C ILE A 167 -14.73 16.61 13.93
N VAL A 168 -15.00 17.09 12.70
CA VAL A 168 -14.17 18.14 12.09
C VAL A 168 -14.21 19.42 12.92
N THR A 169 -15.39 19.83 13.39
CA THR A 169 -15.55 21.00 14.26
C THR A 169 -14.71 20.86 15.55
N GLU A 170 -14.73 19.69 16.19
CA GLU A 170 -13.93 19.43 17.38
C GLU A 170 -12.43 19.52 17.12
N VAL A 171 -11.95 18.81 16.11
CA VAL A 171 -10.54 18.79 15.72
C VAL A 171 -10.04 20.20 15.35
N ARG A 172 -10.87 21.01 14.69
CA ARG A 172 -10.50 22.37 14.27
C ARG A 172 -10.29 23.35 15.41
N LYS A 173 -10.74 23.05 16.62
CA LYS A 173 -10.45 23.89 17.81
C LYS A 173 -8.93 24.02 18.07
N THR A 174 -8.17 22.98 17.77
CA THR A 174 -6.72 22.92 18.03
C THR A 174 -5.87 22.73 16.78
N ASN A 175 -6.41 22.11 15.73
CA ASN A 175 -5.72 21.76 14.49
C ASN A 175 -6.37 22.44 13.27
N SER A 176 -6.33 23.75 13.21
CA SER A 176 -7.05 24.54 12.19
C SER A 176 -6.64 24.24 10.73
N LYS A 177 -5.43 23.71 10.52
CA LYS A 177 -4.83 23.50 9.18
C LYS A 177 -4.23 22.10 8.97
N ARG A 178 -4.49 21.15 9.88
CA ARG A 178 -4.08 19.75 9.67
C ARG A 178 -4.97 19.08 8.63
N ILE A 179 -4.40 18.27 7.76
CA ILE A 179 -5.17 17.46 6.81
C ILE A 179 -6.04 16.48 7.59
N LEU A 180 -7.33 16.51 7.30
CA LEU A 180 -8.33 15.54 7.75
C LEU A 180 -8.82 14.75 6.55
N MET A 181 -9.11 13.46 6.74
CA MET A 181 -9.63 12.59 5.70
C MET A 181 -11.00 12.08 6.12
N ILE A 182 -11.97 12.16 5.22
CA ILE A 182 -13.31 11.60 5.36
C ILE A 182 -13.52 10.51 4.34
N SER A 183 -14.26 9.48 4.68
CA SER A 183 -14.51 8.35 3.80
C SER A 183 -15.99 8.16 3.49
N PRO A 184 -16.35 7.70 2.27
CA PRO A 184 -17.73 7.38 1.94
C PRO A 184 -18.19 6.11 2.66
N ARG A 185 -19.50 5.93 2.71
CA ARG A 185 -20.13 4.73 3.28
C ARG A 185 -19.78 3.45 2.51
N VAL A 186 -20.24 2.29 3.03
CA VAL A 186 -20.08 0.95 2.43
C VAL A 186 -18.60 0.60 2.22
N ARG A 187 -17.83 0.57 3.34
CA ARG A 187 -16.39 0.26 3.36
C ARG A 187 -15.56 1.20 2.48
N SER A 188 -15.85 2.50 2.58
CA SER A 188 -15.15 3.54 1.80
C SER A 188 -15.26 3.32 0.29
N ASN A 189 -16.40 2.76 -0.21
CA ASN A 189 -16.58 2.48 -1.63
C ASN A 189 -16.71 3.78 -2.44
N PRO A 190 -15.92 4.02 -3.49
CA PRO A 190 -15.94 5.25 -4.28
C PRO A 190 -17.29 5.53 -4.98
N GLU A 191 -18.14 4.53 -5.18
CA GLU A 191 -19.52 4.72 -5.69
C GLU A 191 -20.37 5.65 -4.82
N TYR A 192 -20.01 5.80 -3.54
CA TYR A 192 -20.71 6.63 -2.56
C TYR A 192 -19.99 7.93 -2.21
N LEU A 193 -18.94 8.32 -2.95
CA LEU A 193 -18.26 9.60 -2.75
C LEU A 193 -19.22 10.80 -2.88
N ASN A 194 -20.20 10.72 -3.78
CA ASN A 194 -21.20 11.77 -3.95
C ASN A 194 -22.20 11.91 -2.80
N ASP A 195 -22.29 10.96 -1.88
CA ASP A 195 -23.09 11.05 -0.65
C ASP A 195 -22.41 11.92 0.42
N LEU A 196 -21.09 12.15 0.29
CA LEU A 196 -20.34 12.99 1.23
C LEU A 196 -20.69 14.46 1.06
N LYS A 197 -21.12 15.10 2.15
CA LYS A 197 -21.18 16.55 2.28
C LYS A 197 -19.88 17.06 2.88
N ILE A 198 -19.36 18.12 2.31
CA ILE A 198 -18.13 18.73 2.79
C ILE A 198 -18.40 19.45 4.11
N PRO A 199 -17.74 19.08 5.23
CA PRO A 199 -17.92 19.75 6.52
C PRO A 199 -17.62 21.26 6.43
N THR A 200 -18.44 22.10 7.06
CA THR A 200 -18.36 23.56 6.94
C THR A 200 -17.07 24.13 7.48
N ASN A 201 -16.54 23.56 8.55
CA ASN A 201 -15.31 24.02 9.22
C ASN A 201 -14.03 23.35 8.70
N HIS A 202 -14.03 22.75 7.49
CA HIS A 202 -12.86 22.06 6.97
C HIS A 202 -11.64 22.97 6.70
N ASN A 203 -11.85 24.29 6.63
CA ASN A 203 -10.81 25.32 6.46
C ASN A 203 -9.91 25.15 5.20
N GLY A 204 -10.35 24.38 4.22
CA GLY A 204 -9.58 24.07 3.01
C GLY A 204 -8.45 23.04 3.24
N TYR A 205 -8.51 22.23 4.33
CA TYR A 205 -7.53 21.20 4.68
C TYR A 205 -8.22 19.84 4.84
N LEU A 206 -8.88 19.39 3.77
CA LEU A 206 -9.63 18.14 3.72
C LEU A 206 -9.18 17.31 2.51
N MET A 207 -9.20 16.00 2.65
CA MET A 207 -9.10 14.99 1.60
C MET A 207 -10.22 13.98 1.75
N ALA A 208 -10.53 13.22 0.70
CA ALA A 208 -11.40 12.06 0.83
C ALA A 208 -10.59 10.77 0.65
N GLU A 209 -10.87 9.81 1.52
CA GLU A 209 -10.33 8.46 1.47
C GLU A 209 -11.34 7.55 0.78
N TRP A 210 -10.86 6.58 0.00
CA TRP A 210 -11.67 5.50 -0.55
C TRP A 210 -10.89 4.20 -0.69
N HIS A 211 -11.62 3.07 -0.78
CA HIS A 211 -11.04 1.73 -0.85
C HIS A 211 -11.57 0.93 -2.03
N PHE A 212 -10.80 -0.07 -2.47
CA PHE A 212 -11.33 -1.18 -3.24
C PHE A 212 -10.44 -2.43 -3.07
N TYR A 213 -11.05 -3.59 -3.35
CA TYR A 213 -10.36 -4.88 -3.24
C TYR A 213 -10.68 -5.75 -4.47
N ALA A 214 -9.78 -6.73 -4.78
CA ALA A 214 -9.90 -7.59 -5.95
C ALA A 214 -11.18 -8.41 -6.03
N SER A 215 -11.75 -8.76 -4.85
CA SER A 215 -12.98 -9.54 -4.74
C SER A 215 -14.21 -8.71 -4.38
N SER A 216 -14.24 -7.41 -4.69
CA SER A 216 -15.21 -6.44 -4.20
C SER A 216 -14.96 -6.01 -2.74
N PRO A 217 -15.55 -4.90 -2.26
CA PRO A 217 -15.33 -4.41 -0.89
C PRO A 217 -15.93 -5.28 0.21
N SER A 218 -16.43 -6.48 -0.05
CA SER A 218 -16.98 -7.39 0.95
C SER A 218 -16.06 -8.59 1.20
N LYS A 219 -15.71 -8.84 2.47
CA LYS A 219 -14.97 -10.05 2.90
C LYS A 219 -15.72 -11.36 2.63
N THR A 220 -17.03 -11.30 2.43
CA THR A 220 -17.90 -12.47 2.18
C THR A 220 -18.16 -12.71 0.71
N ASN A 221 -17.62 -11.86 -0.18
CA ASN A 221 -17.76 -12.04 -1.61
C ASN A 221 -16.75 -13.06 -2.12
N ASN A 222 -17.21 -14.20 -2.62
CA ASN A 222 -16.37 -15.26 -3.15
C ASN A 222 -16.03 -15.07 -4.64
N GLU A 223 -16.56 -14.03 -5.28
CA GLU A 223 -16.28 -13.72 -6.67
C GLU A 223 -15.01 -12.86 -6.77
N LYS A 224 -14.08 -13.28 -7.63
CA LYS A 224 -12.90 -12.47 -7.95
C LYS A 224 -13.29 -11.38 -8.94
N LEU A 225 -12.98 -10.11 -8.62
CA LEU A 225 -13.06 -9.01 -9.59
C LEU A 225 -11.95 -9.07 -10.64
N TRP A 226 -10.92 -9.83 -10.35
CA TRP A 226 -9.76 -10.01 -11.21
C TRP A 226 -9.38 -11.49 -11.27
N THR A 227 -9.26 -12.03 -12.47
CA THR A 227 -8.79 -13.40 -12.71
C THR A 227 -7.47 -13.41 -13.46
N THR A 228 -7.45 -12.88 -14.69
CA THR A 228 -6.28 -12.87 -15.56
C THR A 228 -5.94 -11.49 -16.13
N GLY A 229 -6.70 -10.46 -15.75
CA GLY A 229 -6.53 -9.10 -16.27
C GLY A 229 -7.16 -8.92 -17.66
N THR A 230 -8.36 -9.46 -17.85
CA THR A 230 -9.15 -9.19 -19.06
C THR A 230 -9.51 -7.71 -19.17
N ASP A 231 -9.82 -7.23 -20.36
CA ASP A 231 -10.20 -5.82 -20.56
C ASP A 231 -11.42 -5.42 -19.72
N LYS A 232 -12.38 -6.34 -19.52
CA LYS A 232 -13.52 -6.11 -18.63
C LYS A 232 -13.11 -5.94 -17.17
N GLU A 233 -12.19 -6.75 -16.67
CA GLU A 233 -11.68 -6.66 -15.31
C GLU A 233 -10.87 -5.38 -15.09
N LYS A 234 -10.04 -4.99 -16.07
CA LYS A 234 -9.33 -3.71 -16.07
C LYS A 234 -10.28 -2.53 -16.06
N GLN A 235 -11.37 -2.60 -16.84
CA GLN A 235 -12.37 -1.53 -16.89
C GLN A 235 -13.05 -1.30 -15.55
N ILE A 236 -13.34 -2.34 -14.76
CA ILE A 236 -13.91 -2.21 -13.42
C ILE A 236 -13.01 -1.34 -12.51
N ILE A 237 -11.69 -1.51 -12.61
CA ILE A 237 -10.73 -0.72 -11.82
C ILE A 237 -10.68 0.73 -12.32
N ILE A 238 -10.61 0.91 -13.64
CA ILE A 238 -10.62 2.24 -14.26
C ILE A 238 -11.89 3.02 -13.89
N ASP A 239 -13.05 2.35 -13.92
CA ASP A 239 -14.33 2.99 -13.57
C ASP A 239 -14.35 3.48 -12.12
N LYS A 240 -13.79 2.71 -11.18
CA LYS A 240 -13.68 3.15 -9.77
C LYS A 240 -12.73 4.35 -9.60
N ILE A 241 -11.63 4.38 -10.33
CA ILE A 241 -10.70 5.52 -10.36
C ILE A 241 -11.40 6.75 -10.94
N ASN A 242 -12.17 6.58 -12.03
CA ASN A 242 -12.92 7.68 -12.65
C ASN A 242 -13.95 8.29 -11.70
N LEU A 243 -14.65 7.50 -10.88
CA LEU A 243 -15.55 8.03 -9.85
C LEU A 243 -14.84 8.98 -8.90
N ALA A 244 -13.63 8.63 -8.47
CA ALA A 244 -12.81 9.48 -7.61
C ALA A 244 -12.34 10.74 -8.34
N LEU A 245 -11.91 10.64 -9.59
CA LEU A 245 -11.50 11.78 -10.41
C LEU A 245 -12.67 12.77 -10.67
N ASP A 246 -13.86 12.25 -10.95
CA ASP A 246 -15.06 13.07 -11.14
C ASP A 246 -15.44 13.81 -9.85
N TRP A 247 -15.32 13.12 -8.70
CA TRP A 247 -15.57 13.75 -7.41
C TRP A 247 -14.51 14.83 -7.10
N GLN A 248 -13.23 14.59 -7.37
CA GLN A 248 -12.17 15.59 -7.24
C GLN A 248 -12.45 16.83 -8.11
N LYS A 249 -12.86 16.63 -9.36
CA LYS A 249 -13.20 17.69 -10.28
C LYS A 249 -14.40 18.52 -9.79
N LYS A 250 -15.41 17.85 -9.23
CA LYS A 250 -16.63 18.49 -8.70
C LYS A 250 -16.36 19.31 -7.44
N THR A 251 -15.51 18.81 -6.54
CA THR A 251 -15.31 19.39 -5.21
C THR A 251 -14.06 20.24 -5.06
N GLY A 252 -13.07 20.06 -5.94
CA GLY A 252 -11.74 20.65 -5.79
C GLY A 252 -10.87 19.98 -4.70
N ILE A 253 -11.33 18.87 -4.10
CA ILE A 253 -10.69 18.18 -2.98
C ILE A 253 -9.98 16.92 -3.51
N PRO A 254 -8.68 16.70 -3.20
CA PRO A 254 -7.99 15.48 -3.64
C PRO A 254 -8.48 14.26 -2.89
N THR A 255 -8.33 13.10 -3.52
CA THR A 255 -8.62 11.79 -2.92
C THR A 255 -7.35 10.98 -2.69
N TRP A 256 -7.48 9.97 -1.86
CA TRP A 256 -6.45 9.01 -1.52
C TRP A 256 -7.06 7.61 -1.39
N VAL A 257 -6.41 6.58 -1.93
CA VAL A 257 -6.83 5.20 -1.69
C VAL A 257 -6.24 4.76 -0.36
N GLY A 258 -7.07 4.76 0.68
CA GLY A 258 -6.63 4.45 2.04
C GLY A 258 -6.24 3.01 2.22
N ALA A 259 -6.92 2.08 1.45
CA ALA A 259 -6.50 0.69 1.34
C ALA A 259 -7.01 0.02 0.07
N TRP A 260 -6.13 -0.75 -0.51
CA TRP A 260 -6.42 -1.82 -1.45
C TRP A 260 -5.46 -2.98 -1.18
N MET A 261 -5.70 -4.13 -1.77
CA MET A 261 -4.87 -5.29 -1.53
C MET A 261 -4.32 -5.79 -2.86
N ALA A 262 -3.03 -6.11 -2.90
CA ALA A 262 -2.36 -6.64 -4.08
C ALA A 262 -2.79 -8.07 -4.44
N GLY A 263 -3.76 -8.63 -3.75
CA GLY A 263 -4.28 -9.97 -3.95
C GLY A 263 -5.71 -10.12 -3.48
N ASP A 264 -6.08 -11.33 -3.10
CA ASP A 264 -7.40 -11.66 -2.60
C ASP A 264 -7.53 -11.39 -1.11
N TYR A 265 -8.67 -10.86 -0.71
CA TYR A 265 -9.00 -10.64 0.69
C TYR A 265 -9.79 -11.80 1.32
N ASN A 266 -10.44 -12.62 0.51
CA ASN A 266 -11.28 -13.72 0.98
C ASN A 266 -10.49 -15.03 1.06
N ASP A 267 -10.69 -15.77 2.12
CA ASP A 267 -10.17 -17.13 2.26
C ASP A 267 -10.71 -18.03 1.12
N GLY A 268 -9.82 -18.81 0.52
CA GLY A 268 -10.15 -19.72 -0.56
C GLY A 268 -10.14 -19.14 -1.98
N ASN A 269 -9.93 -17.83 -2.14
CA ASN A 269 -9.77 -17.16 -3.43
C ASN A 269 -8.34 -16.65 -3.66
N ASN A 270 -7.35 -17.37 -3.15
CA ASN A 270 -5.96 -16.93 -3.12
C ASN A 270 -5.37 -16.79 -4.53
N TYR A 271 -4.79 -15.62 -4.81
CA TYR A 271 -3.96 -15.41 -5.98
C TYR A 271 -2.55 -15.98 -5.74
N SER A 272 -1.99 -16.62 -6.77
CA SER A 272 -0.55 -16.87 -6.80
C SER A 272 0.23 -15.56 -6.78
N VAL A 273 1.50 -15.61 -6.39
CA VAL A 273 2.38 -14.42 -6.43
C VAL A 273 2.39 -13.79 -7.82
N GLN A 274 2.38 -14.60 -8.88
CA GLN A 274 2.34 -14.13 -10.27
C GLN A 274 1.04 -13.35 -10.58
N GLU A 275 -0.11 -13.87 -10.17
CA GLU A 275 -1.38 -13.16 -10.35
C GLU A 275 -1.42 -11.85 -9.57
N GLN A 276 -0.84 -11.85 -8.34
CA GLN A 276 -0.72 -10.64 -7.54
C GLN A 276 0.15 -9.57 -8.22
N ILE A 277 1.26 -9.96 -8.85
CA ILE A 277 2.15 -9.04 -9.57
C ILE A 277 1.42 -8.36 -10.72
N VAL A 278 0.72 -9.14 -11.57
CA VAL A 278 -0.03 -8.60 -12.72
C VAL A 278 -1.12 -7.63 -12.25
N PHE A 279 -1.88 -8.03 -11.23
CA PHE A 279 -2.91 -7.19 -10.65
C PHE A 279 -2.33 -5.92 -10.02
N ALA A 280 -1.33 -6.08 -9.15
CA ALA A 280 -0.71 -4.98 -8.41
C ALA A 280 -0.07 -3.94 -9.34
N LYS A 281 0.60 -4.41 -10.39
CA LYS A 281 1.17 -3.51 -11.39
C LYS A 281 0.11 -2.70 -12.10
N PHE A 282 -0.97 -3.34 -12.56
CA PHE A 282 -2.04 -2.65 -13.27
C PHE A 282 -2.70 -1.58 -12.40
N VAL A 283 -3.09 -1.94 -11.17
CA VAL A 283 -3.73 -1.00 -10.22
C VAL A 283 -2.81 0.17 -9.91
N SER A 284 -1.53 -0.10 -9.62
CA SER A 284 -0.55 0.94 -9.32
C SER A 284 -0.32 1.87 -10.52
N ASP A 285 -0.19 1.33 -11.73
CA ASP A 285 0.00 2.13 -12.94
C ASP A 285 -1.20 3.05 -13.21
N GLU A 286 -2.44 2.57 -13.03
CA GLU A 286 -3.64 3.37 -13.24
C GLU A 286 -3.81 4.47 -12.16
N LEU A 287 -3.47 4.18 -10.90
CA LEU A 287 -3.47 5.17 -9.84
C LEU A 287 -2.36 6.22 -10.05
N ASP A 288 -1.18 5.83 -10.51
CA ASP A 288 -0.10 6.74 -10.86
C ASP A 288 -0.50 7.69 -12.02
N LYS A 289 -1.14 7.16 -13.07
CA LYS A 289 -1.69 7.97 -14.18
C LYS A 289 -2.73 8.98 -13.70
N ALA A 290 -3.53 8.58 -12.72
CA ALA A 290 -4.54 9.43 -12.11
C ALA A 290 -3.96 10.44 -11.09
N ASN A 291 -2.67 10.35 -10.72
CA ASN A 291 -2.03 11.08 -9.63
C ASN A 291 -2.78 10.90 -8.29
N ILE A 292 -3.30 9.72 -8.02
CA ILE A 292 -3.97 9.37 -6.77
C ILE A 292 -3.01 8.54 -5.90
N PRO A 293 -2.59 9.05 -4.74
CA PRO A 293 -1.75 8.29 -3.80
C PRO A 293 -2.53 7.13 -3.18
N PHE A 294 -1.79 6.10 -2.72
CA PHE A 294 -2.43 4.92 -2.16
C PHE A 294 -1.63 4.24 -1.05
N ALA A 295 -2.34 3.52 -0.17
CA ALA A 295 -1.76 2.56 0.77
C ALA A 295 -2.22 1.14 0.45
N VAL A 296 -1.33 0.16 0.64
CA VAL A 296 -1.62 -1.26 0.46
C VAL A 296 -1.90 -1.91 1.81
N ASN A 297 -2.98 -2.66 1.94
CA ASN A 297 -3.37 -3.40 3.14
C ASN A 297 -2.86 -4.85 3.04
N SER A 298 -2.08 -5.33 3.94
CA SER A 298 -1.37 -4.68 5.03
C SER A 298 0.10 -5.10 5.01
N ASP A 299 0.93 -4.36 5.72
CA ASP A 299 2.37 -4.62 5.82
C ASP A 299 2.72 -6.04 6.23
N THR A 300 1.92 -6.71 7.08
CA THR A 300 2.13 -8.10 7.50
C THR A 300 2.08 -9.14 6.38
N LYS A 301 1.61 -8.77 5.19
CA LYS A 301 1.68 -9.62 4.00
C LYS A 301 3.05 -9.56 3.31
N PHE A 302 3.84 -8.56 3.61
CA PHE A 302 5.09 -8.26 2.94
C PHE A 302 6.29 -8.29 3.89
N TYR A 303 6.05 -8.02 5.19
CA TYR A 303 7.10 -7.79 6.16
C TYR A 303 6.90 -8.56 7.46
N ASP A 304 7.92 -9.32 7.85
CA ASP A 304 8.03 -10.03 9.12
C ASP A 304 8.55 -9.07 10.20
N ARG A 305 7.63 -8.53 11.00
CA ARG A 305 7.95 -7.56 12.06
C ARG A 305 8.79 -8.16 13.20
N GLN A 306 8.70 -9.46 13.42
CA GLN A 306 9.46 -10.13 14.51
C GLN A 306 10.94 -10.25 14.15
N ASN A 307 11.23 -10.50 12.88
CA ASN A 307 12.58 -10.70 12.38
C ASN A 307 13.13 -9.50 11.58
N ASN A 308 12.36 -8.41 11.44
CA ASN A 308 12.70 -7.21 10.69
C ASN A 308 13.19 -7.52 9.27
N ARG A 309 12.39 -8.28 8.52
CA ARG A 309 12.73 -8.65 7.14
C ARG A 309 11.51 -8.67 6.23
N TRP A 310 11.73 -8.34 4.98
CA TRP A 310 10.73 -8.53 3.93
C TRP A 310 10.63 -10.01 3.57
N TYR A 311 9.41 -10.48 3.22
CA TYR A 311 9.22 -11.81 2.65
C TYR A 311 9.76 -11.81 1.23
N ASP A 312 10.78 -12.62 0.95
CA ASP A 312 11.46 -12.65 -0.36
C ASP A 312 10.50 -12.91 -1.51
N GLU A 313 9.54 -13.80 -1.32
CA GLU A 313 8.50 -14.13 -2.29
C GLU A 313 7.55 -12.97 -2.62
N MET A 314 7.43 -11.98 -1.72
CA MET A 314 6.56 -10.81 -1.89
C MET A 314 7.30 -9.57 -2.43
N ILE A 315 8.62 -9.58 -2.47
CA ILE A 315 9.42 -8.48 -3.04
C ILE A 315 9.04 -8.19 -4.51
N PRO A 316 8.80 -9.19 -5.38
CA PRO A 316 8.34 -8.92 -6.76
C PRO A 316 6.99 -8.19 -6.82
N VAL A 317 6.07 -8.44 -5.87
CA VAL A 317 4.78 -7.74 -5.80
C VAL A 317 4.98 -6.29 -5.39
N LEU A 318 5.86 -6.01 -4.40
CA LEU A 318 6.24 -4.65 -4.01
C LEU A 318 6.86 -3.88 -5.18
N LYS A 319 7.79 -4.49 -5.90
CA LYS A 319 8.41 -3.90 -7.09
C LYS A 319 7.38 -3.60 -8.19
N ALA A 320 6.43 -4.49 -8.41
CA ALA A 320 5.35 -4.29 -9.39
C ALA A 320 4.49 -3.06 -9.07
N MET A 321 4.36 -2.72 -7.79
CA MET A 321 3.70 -1.50 -7.32
C MET A 321 4.60 -0.26 -7.35
N GLY A 322 5.87 -0.40 -7.73
CA GLY A 322 6.84 0.68 -7.79
C GLY A 322 7.51 1.02 -6.47
N PHE A 323 7.41 0.16 -5.45
CA PHE A 323 8.28 0.26 -4.27
C PHE A 323 9.67 -0.20 -4.63
N THR A 324 10.67 0.66 -4.44
CA THR A 324 12.08 0.36 -4.72
C THR A 324 12.93 0.76 -3.55
N LYS A 325 13.76 -0.13 -3.07
CA LYS A 325 14.77 0.24 -2.07
C LYS A 325 15.72 1.28 -2.66
N ASN A 326 15.99 2.34 -1.92
CA ASN A 326 17.07 3.29 -2.25
C ASN A 326 18.46 2.63 -2.28
N ASN A 327 18.56 1.35 -1.91
CA ASN A 327 19.79 0.52 -1.90
C ASN A 327 19.57 -0.93 -2.39
N VAL A 328 18.42 -1.28 -2.98
CA VAL A 328 18.18 -2.66 -3.48
C VAL A 328 18.79 -2.89 -4.84
N ASP A 329 19.04 -1.84 -5.60
CA ASP A 329 19.97 -2.00 -6.74
C ASP A 329 21.35 -2.50 -6.30
N SER A 330 21.77 -2.27 -5.03
CA SER A 330 23.06 -2.78 -4.52
C SER A 330 22.99 -4.11 -3.76
N VAL A 331 21.80 -4.63 -3.40
CA VAL A 331 21.65 -5.94 -2.71
C VAL A 331 21.01 -6.99 -3.62
N ILE A 332 20.21 -6.59 -4.63
CA ILE A 332 19.75 -7.48 -5.71
C ILE A 332 20.74 -7.43 -6.90
N ASP A 333 21.57 -6.42 -7.01
CA ASP A 333 22.77 -6.39 -7.88
C ASP A 333 23.99 -7.15 -7.29
N LYS A 334 23.80 -7.97 -6.30
CA LYS A 334 24.61 -9.15 -6.14
C LYS A 334 24.11 -10.10 -7.24
N LYS A 335 24.72 -9.88 -8.40
CA LYS A 335 24.65 -10.54 -9.66
C LYS A 335 24.05 -11.94 -9.57
N THR A 336 22.74 -12.05 -9.86
CA THR A 336 22.20 -13.34 -10.27
C THR A 336 22.96 -13.73 -11.52
N GLU A 337 23.62 -14.85 -11.51
CA GLU A 337 24.43 -15.33 -12.63
C GLU A 337 23.72 -16.51 -13.29
N TRP A 338 23.45 -16.37 -14.58
CA TRP A 338 23.02 -17.52 -15.37
C TRP A 338 24.19 -18.47 -15.56
N VAL A 339 24.05 -19.66 -15.05
CA VAL A 339 25.05 -20.72 -15.15
C VAL A 339 24.51 -21.81 -16.06
N LYS A 340 25.32 -22.25 -17.00
CA LYS A 340 25.01 -23.38 -17.88
C LYS A 340 25.98 -24.55 -17.57
N ASP A 341 25.41 -25.70 -17.30
CA ASP A 341 26.16 -26.94 -17.17
C ASP A 341 25.71 -27.99 -18.21
N ASN A 342 26.10 -29.25 -18.02
CA ASN A 342 25.78 -30.32 -18.94
C ASN A 342 24.28 -30.73 -18.93
N ILE A 343 23.50 -30.26 -17.93
CA ILE A 343 22.09 -30.58 -17.77
C ILE A 343 21.22 -29.45 -18.33
N GLY A 344 21.58 -28.18 -18.03
CA GLY A 344 20.77 -27.03 -18.45
C GLY A 344 21.25 -25.72 -17.91
N TRP A 345 20.38 -24.70 -18.04
CA TRP A 345 20.58 -23.41 -17.43
C TRP A 345 19.99 -23.40 -16.02
N TRP A 346 20.67 -22.79 -15.07
CA TRP A 346 20.19 -22.51 -13.73
C TRP A 346 20.64 -21.13 -13.29
N LEU A 347 19.95 -20.57 -12.28
CA LEU A 347 20.21 -19.21 -11.79
C LEU A 347 20.93 -19.27 -10.45
N LYS A 348 22.15 -18.79 -10.38
CA LYS A 348 22.91 -18.66 -9.14
C LYS A 348 22.62 -17.29 -8.52
N ARG A 349 22.13 -17.29 -7.30
CA ARG A 349 21.96 -16.05 -6.52
C ARG A 349 23.26 -15.67 -5.83
N ALA A 350 23.32 -14.42 -5.36
CA ALA A 350 24.51 -13.87 -4.70
C ALA A 350 24.94 -14.58 -3.41
N ASP A 351 23.98 -15.21 -2.71
CA ASP A 351 24.20 -16.04 -1.53
C ASP A 351 24.59 -17.49 -1.87
N ASN A 352 24.82 -17.77 -3.16
CA ASN A 352 25.04 -19.09 -3.76
C ASN A 352 23.83 -20.02 -3.74
N SER A 353 22.63 -19.56 -3.32
CA SER A 353 21.39 -20.31 -3.48
C SER A 353 20.92 -20.28 -4.93
N TYR A 354 19.92 -21.10 -5.25
CA TYR A 354 19.26 -21.16 -6.55
C TYR A 354 17.78 -21.49 -6.41
N PRO A 355 16.90 -20.98 -7.32
CA PRO A 355 15.48 -21.22 -7.26
C PRO A 355 15.15 -22.69 -7.54
N LYS A 356 14.14 -23.24 -6.84
CA LYS A 356 13.58 -24.58 -7.08
C LYS A 356 12.07 -24.56 -6.94
N LEU A 357 11.36 -25.22 -7.86
CA LEU A 357 9.91 -25.29 -7.89
C LEU A 357 9.24 -23.92 -7.73
N GLN A 358 9.82 -22.91 -8.34
CA GLN A 358 9.33 -21.54 -8.22
C GLN A 358 9.56 -20.70 -9.49
N TRP A 359 8.76 -19.66 -9.61
CA TRP A 359 8.95 -18.60 -10.57
C TRP A 359 10.03 -17.63 -10.08
N GLU A 360 10.83 -17.11 -11.01
CA GLU A 360 11.82 -16.07 -10.75
C GLU A 360 11.73 -14.99 -11.85
N LEU A 361 11.73 -13.73 -11.44
CA LEU A 361 11.77 -12.59 -12.36
C LEU A 361 13.24 -12.17 -12.54
N VAL A 362 13.75 -12.28 -13.78
CA VAL A 362 15.11 -11.88 -14.11
C VAL A 362 15.06 -10.97 -15.33
N ASP A 363 15.63 -9.77 -15.21
CA ASP A 363 15.69 -8.75 -16.28
C ASP A 363 14.33 -8.50 -16.96
N GLY A 364 13.26 -8.45 -16.14
CA GLY A 364 11.91 -8.17 -16.61
C GLY A 364 11.16 -9.37 -17.25
N ASN A 365 11.77 -10.55 -17.32
CA ASN A 365 11.16 -11.77 -17.83
C ASN A 365 11.00 -12.82 -16.73
N TRP A 366 9.88 -13.56 -16.78
CA TRP A 366 9.61 -14.65 -15.85
C TRP A 366 10.18 -15.96 -16.36
N TYR A 367 10.81 -16.73 -15.43
CA TYR A 367 11.37 -18.04 -15.65
C TYR A 367 10.85 -19.01 -14.60
N TRP A 368 10.56 -20.26 -14.98
CA TRP A 368 10.23 -21.32 -14.05
C TRP A 368 11.44 -22.23 -13.84
N PHE A 369 11.72 -22.55 -12.59
CA PHE A 369 12.78 -23.48 -12.22
C PHE A 369 12.18 -24.76 -11.65
N ASP A 370 12.64 -25.92 -12.13
CA ASP A 370 12.17 -27.24 -11.73
C ASP A 370 12.64 -27.61 -10.30
N ASN A 371 12.32 -28.84 -9.86
CA ASN A 371 12.70 -29.33 -8.53
C ASN A 371 14.23 -29.48 -8.35
N ASN A 372 14.97 -29.55 -9.43
CA ASN A 372 16.44 -29.62 -9.41
C ASN A 372 17.08 -28.23 -9.52
N GLY A 373 16.27 -27.19 -9.78
CA GLY A 373 16.72 -25.80 -9.95
C GLY A 373 17.12 -25.45 -11.37
N TYR A 374 16.78 -26.25 -12.37
CA TYR A 374 17.04 -25.93 -13.78
C TYR A 374 15.88 -25.15 -14.39
N MET A 375 16.24 -24.19 -15.25
CA MET A 375 15.31 -23.38 -16.03
C MET A 375 14.49 -24.27 -16.97
N ALA A 376 13.19 -24.19 -16.85
CA ALA A 376 12.26 -24.93 -17.68
C ALA A 376 12.05 -24.27 -19.06
N THR A 377 11.75 -25.08 -20.08
CA THR A 377 11.33 -24.65 -21.42
C THR A 377 10.12 -25.46 -21.88
N GLY A 378 9.38 -24.99 -22.87
CA GLY A 378 8.19 -25.65 -23.40
C GLY A 378 7.01 -25.62 -22.43
N TRP A 379 6.04 -26.49 -22.64
CA TRP A 379 4.85 -26.59 -21.82
C TRP A 379 5.13 -27.12 -20.41
N LYS A 380 4.61 -26.44 -19.41
CA LYS A 380 4.68 -26.86 -17.98
C LYS A 380 3.31 -26.74 -17.33
N TYR A 381 2.96 -27.75 -16.54
CA TYR A 381 1.75 -27.72 -15.71
C TYR A 381 2.14 -27.35 -14.29
N ILE A 382 1.75 -26.15 -13.85
CA ILE A 382 2.18 -25.55 -12.59
C ILE A 382 0.94 -25.05 -11.87
N ASN A 383 0.72 -25.49 -10.62
CA ASN A 383 -0.41 -25.06 -9.80
C ASN A 383 -1.76 -25.12 -10.55
N ASN A 384 -2.05 -26.26 -11.18
CA ASN A 384 -3.28 -26.54 -11.95
C ASN A 384 -3.51 -25.66 -13.19
N LYS A 385 -2.46 -25.02 -13.71
CA LYS A 385 -2.51 -24.24 -14.95
C LYS A 385 -1.38 -24.64 -15.88
N TRP A 386 -1.62 -24.56 -17.19
CA TRP A 386 -0.58 -24.72 -18.20
C TRP A 386 0.09 -23.40 -18.52
N TYR A 387 1.41 -23.43 -18.65
CA TYR A 387 2.28 -22.33 -19.05
C TYR A 387 3.19 -22.78 -20.18
N TYR A 388 3.63 -21.85 -21.00
CA TYR A 388 4.63 -22.10 -22.03
C TYR A 388 5.85 -21.23 -21.78
N LEU A 389 7.03 -21.87 -21.66
CA LEU A 389 8.32 -21.19 -21.53
C LEU A 389 9.00 -21.25 -22.88
N ASN A 390 9.43 -20.10 -23.40
CA ASN A 390 10.18 -19.99 -24.66
C ASN A 390 11.49 -20.79 -24.61
N ASN A 391 12.18 -20.92 -25.73
CA ASN A 391 13.46 -21.65 -25.78
C ASN A 391 14.57 -20.99 -24.93
N ASP A 392 14.45 -19.68 -24.66
CA ASP A 392 15.31 -18.94 -23.74
C ASP A 392 14.85 -19.03 -22.29
N GLY A 393 13.81 -19.80 -21.99
CA GLY A 393 13.20 -19.98 -20.67
C GLY A 393 12.21 -18.92 -20.28
N SER A 394 12.10 -17.81 -21.00
CA SER A 394 11.15 -16.74 -20.68
C SER A 394 9.70 -17.18 -20.83
N MET A 395 8.83 -16.74 -19.90
CA MET A 395 7.40 -17.05 -19.93
C MET A 395 6.71 -16.41 -21.13
N LYS A 396 6.00 -17.21 -21.91
CA LYS A 396 5.23 -16.77 -23.08
C LYS A 396 3.90 -16.15 -22.65
N THR A 397 3.53 -15.04 -23.29
CA THR A 397 2.17 -14.47 -23.26
C THR A 397 1.65 -14.24 -24.68
N GLY A 398 0.33 -14.10 -24.83
CA GLY A 398 -0.29 -13.90 -26.13
C GLY A 398 -0.38 -15.19 -26.97
N TRP A 399 -0.59 -15.04 -28.27
CA TRP A 399 -0.76 -16.16 -29.17
C TRP A 399 0.53 -16.96 -29.37
N LEU A 400 0.37 -18.28 -29.35
CA LEU A 400 1.41 -19.28 -29.61
C LEU A 400 0.91 -20.26 -30.68
N LYS A 401 1.63 -20.38 -31.76
CA LYS A 401 1.47 -21.53 -32.69
C LYS A 401 2.47 -22.60 -32.26
N ASP A 402 1.97 -23.71 -31.76
CA ASP A 402 2.83 -24.78 -31.25
C ASP A 402 3.26 -25.73 -32.39
N THR A 403 4.19 -26.61 -32.08
CA THR A 403 4.74 -27.64 -32.99
C THR A 403 3.69 -28.66 -33.47
N ASP A 404 2.58 -28.79 -32.73
CA ASP A 404 1.42 -29.60 -33.15
C ASP A 404 0.56 -28.93 -34.25
N GLY A 405 0.96 -27.71 -34.66
CA GLY A 405 0.28 -26.91 -35.69
C GLY A 405 -0.92 -26.12 -35.17
N LYS A 406 -1.30 -26.28 -33.89
CA LYS A 406 -2.45 -25.58 -33.27
C LYS A 406 -2.04 -24.26 -32.67
N TRP A 407 -3.05 -23.39 -32.54
CA TRP A 407 -2.90 -22.11 -31.85
C TRP A 407 -3.44 -22.18 -30.43
N TYR A 408 -2.68 -21.60 -29.51
CA TYR A 408 -2.98 -21.45 -28.11
C TYR A 408 -2.85 -19.98 -27.70
N TYR A 409 -3.54 -19.57 -26.66
CA TYR A 409 -3.38 -18.23 -26.12
C TYR A 409 -2.93 -18.30 -24.67
N LEU A 410 -1.82 -17.63 -24.36
CA LEU A 410 -1.29 -17.47 -23.01
C LEU A 410 -1.74 -16.11 -22.49
N ASN A 411 -2.46 -16.12 -21.38
CA ASN A 411 -2.94 -14.90 -20.70
C ASN A 411 -1.76 -14.00 -20.27
N THR A 412 -2.06 -12.81 -19.80
CA THR A 412 -1.02 -11.89 -19.30
C THR A 412 -0.27 -12.41 -18.06
N ASP A 413 -0.89 -13.33 -17.29
CA ASP A 413 -0.24 -14.06 -16.19
C ASP A 413 0.54 -15.31 -16.68
N GLY A 414 0.65 -15.51 -17.98
CA GLY A 414 1.31 -16.65 -18.62
C GLY A 414 0.49 -17.93 -18.66
N SER A 415 -0.67 -18.02 -17.99
CA SER A 415 -1.50 -19.23 -18.01
C SER A 415 -2.21 -19.43 -19.34
N MET A 416 -2.33 -20.68 -19.78
CA MET A 416 -3.06 -21.03 -21.01
C MET A 416 -4.57 -20.78 -20.83
N ALA A 417 -5.16 -20.03 -21.75
CA ALA A 417 -6.59 -19.81 -21.80
C ALA A 417 -7.33 -21.07 -22.28
N VAL A 418 -8.43 -21.42 -21.62
CA VAL A 418 -9.26 -22.58 -21.96
C VAL A 418 -10.74 -22.23 -21.91
N ASN A 419 -11.59 -22.88 -22.70
CA ASN A 419 -13.04 -22.69 -22.72
C ASN A 419 -13.47 -21.22 -22.77
N THR A 420 -12.81 -20.40 -23.60
CA THR A 420 -13.06 -18.95 -23.65
C THR A 420 -12.90 -18.44 -25.09
N ASN A 421 -13.36 -17.19 -25.31
CA ASN A 421 -13.14 -16.46 -26.56
C ASN A 421 -12.11 -15.37 -26.36
N VAL A 422 -11.11 -15.32 -27.24
CA VAL A 422 -10.07 -14.28 -27.23
C VAL A 422 -10.03 -13.61 -28.60
N GLY A 423 -10.47 -12.36 -28.66
CA GLY A 423 -10.45 -11.59 -29.91
C GLY A 423 -11.23 -12.19 -31.06
N GLY A 424 -12.31 -12.91 -30.76
CA GLY A 424 -13.15 -13.59 -31.78
C GLY A 424 -12.78 -15.05 -32.00
N TYR A 425 -11.72 -15.56 -31.40
CA TYR A 425 -11.25 -16.94 -31.55
C TYR A 425 -11.67 -17.80 -30.37
N ASN A 426 -12.42 -18.87 -30.58
CA ASN A 426 -12.88 -19.79 -29.54
C ASN A 426 -11.77 -20.78 -29.17
N LEU A 427 -11.48 -20.92 -27.89
CA LEU A 427 -10.53 -21.88 -27.36
C LEU A 427 -11.26 -23.04 -26.67
N GLY A 428 -10.85 -24.27 -26.95
CA GLY A 428 -11.44 -25.48 -26.38
C GLY A 428 -10.96 -25.75 -24.93
N SER A 429 -11.46 -26.85 -24.36
CA SER A 429 -11.06 -27.33 -23.04
C SER A 429 -9.59 -27.72 -22.96
N ASN A 430 -8.97 -28.06 -24.09
CA ASN A 430 -7.54 -28.32 -24.21
C ASN A 430 -6.70 -27.08 -24.53
N GLY A 431 -7.31 -25.87 -24.55
CA GLY A 431 -6.66 -24.60 -24.85
C GLY A 431 -6.44 -24.33 -26.36
N ALA A 432 -6.65 -25.29 -27.22
CA ALA A 432 -6.45 -25.10 -28.66
C ALA A 432 -7.58 -24.26 -29.26
N TRP A 433 -7.23 -23.41 -30.24
CA TRP A 433 -8.22 -22.74 -31.09
C TRP A 433 -9.07 -23.76 -31.83
N ILE A 434 -10.39 -23.58 -31.73
CA ILE A 434 -11.40 -24.36 -32.42
C ILE A 434 -11.80 -23.57 -33.68
N VAL A 435 -11.59 -24.17 -34.86
CA VAL A 435 -11.97 -23.58 -36.14
C VAL A 435 -13.46 -23.78 -36.38
#